data_acc223fbae1444a6c3b31d1acf800c15
#
_entry.id   acc223fbae1444a6c3b31d1acf800c15
#
_cell.length_a   1.000
_cell.length_b   1.000
_cell.length_c   1.000
_cell.angle_alpha   90.00
_cell.angle_beta   90.00
_cell.angle_gamma   90.00
#
_symmetry.space_group_name_H-M   'P 1'
#
loop_
_entity.id
_entity.type
_entity.pdbx_description
1 polymer ?
#
loop_
_entity_poly.entity_id
_entity_poly.type
_entity_poly.pdbx_seq_one_letter_code
_entity_poly.pdbx_strand_id
1 'polypeptide(L)'
;MTRILIIVMFPLFVLSFAQPSFSFDDFESLLAQKAKLIQKSSSKTVDPVLLDIQEFGGEIAAEFLQNWKDKKLYYIRSNRQFVLVESAGKDDKGKKLTLVFDAISKKPLGKMLAKKLRQIKPNSGVRAKIASTLVPVQLASRNLKVRYEGVATLLRDIQPSHLQPLQNAIRIESDQSLKQRMQQAYVFGVIAHDDDPNEVETAILSLRNNLSLEARAALNPLLRTKTDAGKNLPPDANVAWIITIRNSSDNVNAKPTKGPPEIGPNDELTITDAYKILEKKGLVDKIT
;
A
#
# COMPACT_ATOMS: atom_id res chain seq x y z
N MET A 1 -45.90 57.90 -10.31
CA MET A 1 -44.50 57.41 -10.30
C MET A 1 -44.51 55.88 -10.18
N THR A 2 -44.49 55.17 -11.31
CA THR A 2 -44.64 53.74 -11.39
C THR A 2 -43.24 53.14 -11.49
N ARG A 3 -42.79 52.41 -10.43
CA ARG A 3 -41.51 51.72 -10.40
C ARG A 3 -41.65 50.35 -11.09
N ILE A 4 -41.01 50.19 -12.24
CA ILE A 4 -40.89 48.93 -12.98
C ILE A 4 -39.75 48.11 -12.33
N LEU A 5 -40.10 46.96 -11.75
CA LEU A 5 -39.16 45.99 -11.20
C LEU A 5 -38.73 45.02 -12.35
N ILE A 6 -37.52 45.19 -12.84
CA ILE A 6 -36.94 44.28 -13.84
C ILE A 6 -36.32 43.12 -13.08
N ILE A 7 -36.99 41.93 -13.13
CA ILE A 7 -36.44 40.66 -12.63
C ILE A 7 -35.55 40.09 -13.74
N VAL A 8 -34.23 40.17 -13.57
CA VAL A 8 -33.26 39.48 -14.43
C VAL A 8 -33.20 38.03 -13.98
N MET A 9 -33.85 37.15 -14.74
CA MET A 9 -33.70 35.69 -14.59
C MET A 9 -32.34 35.28 -15.15
N PHE A 10 -31.40 34.97 -14.29
CA PHE A 10 -30.12 34.35 -14.68
C PHE A 10 -30.38 32.87 -14.91
N PRO A 11 -30.13 32.30 -16.10
CA PRO A 11 -30.24 30.88 -16.29
C PRO A 11 -29.08 30.18 -15.56
N LEU A 12 -29.44 29.44 -14.53
CA LEU A 12 -28.51 28.53 -13.83
C LEU A 12 -28.12 27.40 -14.79
N PHE A 13 -27.00 27.55 -15.47
CA PHE A 13 -26.45 26.50 -16.33
C PHE A 13 -25.82 25.43 -15.43
N VAL A 14 -26.61 24.43 -15.07
CA VAL A 14 -26.10 23.25 -14.37
C VAL A 14 -25.26 22.45 -15.37
N LEU A 15 -23.95 22.67 -15.33
CA LEU A 15 -23.00 21.77 -15.98
C LEU A 15 -23.07 20.41 -15.28
N SER A 16 -23.93 19.53 -15.77
CA SER A 16 -23.86 18.09 -15.45
C SER A 16 -22.57 17.55 -16.01
N PHE A 17 -21.55 17.44 -15.17
CA PHE A 17 -20.39 16.61 -15.47
C PHE A 17 -20.88 15.17 -15.54
N ALA A 18 -21.14 14.68 -16.74
CA ALA A 18 -21.35 13.27 -16.98
C ALA A 18 -20.05 12.55 -16.62
N GLN A 19 -20.04 11.89 -15.48
CA GLN A 19 -18.97 10.96 -15.14
C GLN A 19 -18.98 9.85 -16.18
N PRO A 20 -17.84 9.48 -16.80
CA PRO A 20 -17.82 8.36 -17.71
C PRO A 20 -18.26 7.11 -16.95
N SER A 21 -19.42 6.59 -17.29
CA SER A 21 -19.89 5.30 -16.79
C SER A 21 -19.13 4.22 -17.54
N PHE A 22 -18.04 3.75 -17.00
CA PHE A 22 -17.33 2.59 -17.53
C PHE A 22 -18.25 1.37 -17.52
N SER A 23 -18.37 0.71 -18.65
CA SER A 23 -19.21 -0.46 -18.82
C SER A 23 -18.50 -1.74 -18.32
N PHE A 24 -19.28 -2.80 -18.11
CA PHE A 24 -18.71 -4.14 -17.85
C PHE A 24 -17.76 -4.58 -18.95
N ASP A 25 -18.08 -4.28 -20.20
CA ASP A 25 -17.30 -4.65 -21.38
C ASP A 25 -15.94 -3.96 -21.41
N ASP A 26 -15.87 -2.70 -20.96
CA ASP A 26 -14.60 -1.96 -20.85
C ASP A 26 -13.67 -2.60 -19.81
N PHE A 27 -14.22 -3.02 -18.66
CA PHE A 27 -13.43 -3.70 -17.62
C PHE A 27 -12.97 -5.09 -18.07
N GLU A 28 -13.84 -5.83 -18.75
CA GLU A 28 -13.50 -7.13 -19.32
C GLU A 28 -12.36 -7.02 -20.35
N SER A 29 -12.42 -6.00 -21.20
CA SER A 29 -11.37 -5.68 -22.18
C SER A 29 -10.05 -5.34 -21.51
N LEU A 30 -10.07 -4.50 -20.47
CA LEU A 30 -8.89 -4.19 -19.65
C LEU A 30 -8.27 -5.46 -19.06
N LEU A 31 -9.08 -6.30 -18.44
CA LEU A 31 -8.61 -7.54 -17.81
C LEU A 31 -8.06 -8.53 -18.84
N ALA A 32 -8.65 -8.61 -20.03
CA ALA A 32 -8.16 -9.46 -21.13
C ALA A 32 -6.76 -9.03 -21.58
N GLN A 33 -6.51 -7.74 -21.72
CA GLN A 33 -5.20 -7.18 -22.06
C GLN A 33 -4.16 -7.48 -20.98
N LYS A 34 -4.54 -7.40 -19.71
CA LYS A 34 -3.65 -7.61 -18.55
C LYS A 34 -3.61 -9.07 -18.06
N ALA A 35 -4.36 -9.97 -18.69
CA ALA A 35 -4.56 -11.33 -18.22
C ALA A 35 -3.25 -12.08 -17.89
N LYS A 36 -2.23 -11.94 -18.73
CA LYS A 36 -0.92 -12.60 -18.52
C LYS A 36 -0.21 -12.11 -17.25
N LEU A 37 -0.28 -10.80 -16.98
CA LEU A 37 0.32 -10.18 -15.79
C LEU A 37 -0.44 -10.59 -14.52
N ILE A 38 -1.77 -10.62 -14.56
CA ILE A 38 -2.61 -11.06 -13.43
C ILE A 38 -2.33 -12.53 -13.10
N GLN A 39 -2.30 -13.40 -14.11
CA GLN A 39 -2.09 -14.85 -13.96
C GLN A 39 -0.70 -15.21 -13.40
N LYS A 40 0.32 -14.40 -13.71
CA LYS A 40 1.72 -14.59 -13.31
C LYS A 40 2.24 -13.43 -12.48
N SER A 41 1.38 -12.80 -11.71
CA SER A 41 1.72 -11.62 -10.91
C SER A 41 2.82 -11.90 -9.89
N SER A 42 3.73 -10.95 -9.77
CA SER A 42 4.72 -10.87 -8.71
C SER A 42 4.67 -9.49 -8.06
N SER A 43 5.23 -9.34 -6.87
CA SER A 43 5.31 -8.03 -6.21
C SER A 43 6.11 -6.97 -7.01
N LYS A 44 6.95 -7.41 -7.96
CA LYS A 44 7.73 -6.51 -8.83
C LYS A 44 6.97 -6.07 -10.10
N THR A 45 5.95 -6.81 -10.52
CA THR A 45 5.30 -6.62 -11.83
C THR A 45 3.82 -6.28 -11.76
N VAL A 46 3.23 -6.28 -10.56
CA VAL A 46 1.77 -6.13 -10.40
C VAL A 46 1.30 -4.67 -10.41
N ASP A 47 2.17 -3.71 -10.04
CA ASP A 47 1.77 -2.30 -9.86
C ASP A 47 1.07 -1.66 -11.06
N PRO A 48 1.55 -1.80 -12.32
CA PRO A 48 0.85 -1.23 -13.46
C PRO A 48 -0.58 -1.76 -13.63
N VAL A 49 -0.80 -3.04 -13.32
CA VAL A 49 -2.13 -3.65 -13.40
C VAL A 49 -3.05 -3.11 -12.31
N LEU A 50 -2.51 -2.93 -11.10
CA LEU A 50 -3.29 -2.40 -9.98
C LEU A 50 -3.68 -0.95 -10.21
N LEU A 51 -2.79 -0.14 -10.79
CA LEU A 51 -3.08 1.24 -11.17
C LEU A 51 -4.21 1.31 -12.21
N ASP A 52 -4.12 0.52 -13.29
CA ASP A 52 -5.16 0.49 -14.32
C ASP A 52 -6.54 0.07 -13.75
N ILE A 53 -6.55 -0.93 -12.84
CA ILE A 53 -7.79 -1.38 -12.18
C ILE A 53 -8.30 -0.32 -11.20
N GLN A 54 -7.42 0.39 -10.51
CA GLN A 54 -7.78 1.46 -9.59
C GLN A 54 -8.35 2.67 -10.34
N GLU A 55 -7.78 3.02 -11.49
CA GLU A 55 -8.26 4.10 -12.37
C GLU A 55 -9.64 3.78 -12.93
N PHE A 56 -9.89 2.51 -13.28
CA PHE A 56 -11.22 2.06 -13.67
C PHE A 56 -12.23 2.29 -12.55
N GLY A 57 -11.86 1.96 -11.31
CA GLY A 57 -12.64 2.24 -10.11
C GLY A 57 -13.95 1.45 -9.99
N GLY A 58 -14.81 1.91 -9.08
CA GLY A 58 -16.14 1.35 -8.85
C GLY A 58 -16.15 0.01 -8.10
N GLU A 59 -17.37 -0.49 -7.84
CA GLU A 59 -17.56 -1.74 -7.08
C GLU A 59 -17.04 -2.97 -7.81
N ILE A 60 -17.10 -2.97 -9.15
CA ILE A 60 -16.66 -4.09 -9.99
C ILE A 60 -15.15 -4.32 -9.85
N ALA A 61 -14.37 -3.24 -9.95
CA ALA A 61 -12.92 -3.29 -9.80
C ALA A 61 -12.54 -3.71 -8.36
N ALA A 62 -13.22 -3.16 -7.36
CA ALA A 62 -13.00 -3.52 -5.97
C ALA A 62 -13.30 -4.98 -5.69
N GLU A 63 -14.42 -5.50 -6.20
CA GLU A 63 -14.80 -6.91 -6.02
C GLU A 63 -13.83 -7.85 -6.74
N PHE A 64 -13.39 -7.49 -7.95
CA PHE A 64 -12.38 -8.27 -8.66
C PHE A 64 -11.06 -8.33 -7.88
N LEU A 65 -10.57 -7.20 -7.38
CA LEU A 65 -9.36 -7.13 -6.55
C LEU A 65 -9.52 -7.93 -5.25
N GLN A 66 -10.68 -7.85 -4.61
CA GLN A 66 -10.96 -8.61 -3.40
C GLN A 66 -10.94 -10.13 -3.66
N ASN A 67 -11.59 -10.58 -4.74
CA ASN A 67 -11.59 -11.99 -5.14
C ASN A 67 -10.17 -12.47 -5.50
N TRP A 68 -9.37 -11.62 -6.12
CA TRP A 68 -7.97 -11.92 -6.41
C TRP A 68 -7.13 -12.04 -5.13
N LYS A 69 -7.25 -11.09 -4.22
CA LYS A 69 -6.58 -11.11 -2.89
C LYS A 69 -6.93 -12.36 -2.10
N ASP A 70 -8.19 -12.75 -2.11
CA ASP A 70 -8.72 -13.90 -1.36
C ASP A 70 -8.50 -15.25 -2.03
N LYS A 71 -7.79 -15.29 -3.16
CA LYS A 71 -7.52 -16.50 -3.95
C LYS A 71 -8.79 -17.19 -4.47
N LYS A 72 -9.87 -16.44 -4.65
CA LYS A 72 -11.14 -16.94 -5.22
C LYS A 72 -11.16 -16.85 -6.74
N LEU A 73 -10.20 -16.15 -7.33
CA LEU A 73 -10.11 -15.94 -8.77
C LEU A 73 -9.44 -17.11 -9.46
N TYR A 74 -10.07 -17.59 -10.52
CA TYR A 74 -9.58 -18.63 -11.42
C TYR A 74 -9.58 -18.10 -12.85
N TYR A 75 -8.97 -18.84 -13.77
CA TYR A 75 -9.15 -18.63 -15.19
C TYR A 75 -9.34 -19.96 -15.93
N ILE A 76 -10.11 -19.89 -17.03
CA ILE A 76 -10.30 -21.00 -17.98
C ILE A 76 -9.03 -21.11 -18.82
N ARG A 77 -8.42 -22.30 -18.88
CA ARG A 77 -7.12 -22.50 -19.56
C ARG A 77 -7.17 -22.24 -21.07
N SER A 78 -8.32 -22.49 -21.71
CA SER A 78 -8.49 -22.37 -23.17
C SER A 78 -8.52 -20.93 -23.67
N ASN A 79 -9.27 -20.05 -22.98
CA ASN A 79 -9.51 -18.66 -23.42
C ASN A 79 -9.00 -17.60 -22.43
N ARG A 80 -8.45 -18.03 -21.29
CA ARG A 80 -7.94 -17.15 -20.21
C ARG A 80 -8.96 -16.25 -19.53
N GLN A 81 -10.26 -16.48 -19.75
CA GLN A 81 -11.33 -15.74 -19.10
C GLN A 81 -11.28 -15.95 -17.59
N PHE A 82 -11.41 -14.86 -16.85
CA PHE A 82 -11.43 -14.89 -15.38
C PHE A 82 -12.79 -15.35 -14.88
N VAL A 83 -12.79 -16.24 -13.90
CA VAL A 83 -13.98 -16.90 -13.38
C VAL A 83 -13.90 -17.09 -11.88
N LEU A 84 -15.07 -17.15 -11.26
CA LEU A 84 -15.25 -17.65 -9.89
C LEU A 84 -15.79 -19.08 -9.98
N VAL A 85 -15.55 -19.87 -8.93
CA VAL A 85 -15.88 -21.29 -8.94
C VAL A 85 -16.51 -21.74 -7.64
N GLU A 86 -17.47 -22.67 -7.77
CA GLU A 86 -18.06 -23.40 -6.66
C GLU A 86 -17.94 -24.90 -6.92
N SER A 87 -17.85 -25.69 -5.85
CA SER A 87 -17.80 -27.14 -6.00
C SER A 87 -19.14 -27.69 -6.50
N ALA A 88 -19.10 -28.51 -7.54
CA ALA A 88 -20.30 -29.13 -8.13
C ALA A 88 -20.30 -30.67 -8.05
N GLY A 89 -19.48 -31.24 -7.14
CA GLY A 89 -19.38 -32.68 -6.95
C GLY A 89 -18.41 -33.34 -7.92
N LYS A 90 -18.77 -34.54 -8.39
CA LYS A 90 -17.99 -35.35 -9.33
C LYS A 90 -18.87 -35.79 -10.50
N ASP A 91 -18.25 -36.04 -11.65
CA ASP A 91 -18.92 -36.69 -12.78
C ASP A 91 -19.03 -38.22 -12.59
N ASP A 92 -19.70 -38.88 -13.51
CA ASP A 92 -19.89 -40.35 -13.49
C ASP A 92 -18.58 -41.13 -13.53
N LYS A 93 -17.46 -40.48 -13.89
CA LYS A 93 -16.10 -41.03 -13.92
C LYS A 93 -15.28 -40.63 -12.69
N GLY A 94 -15.91 -40.07 -11.64
CA GLY A 94 -15.27 -39.63 -10.40
C GLY A 94 -14.43 -38.38 -10.50
N LYS A 95 -14.45 -37.65 -11.64
CA LYS A 95 -13.67 -36.42 -11.81
C LYS A 95 -14.41 -35.23 -11.21
N LYS A 96 -13.66 -34.34 -10.52
CA LYS A 96 -14.22 -33.14 -9.89
C LYS A 96 -14.85 -32.21 -10.92
N LEU A 97 -16.13 -31.90 -10.70
CA LEU A 97 -16.90 -30.88 -11.40
C LEU A 97 -16.94 -29.59 -10.58
N THR A 98 -16.99 -28.49 -11.28
CA THR A 98 -17.03 -27.15 -10.71
C THR A 98 -18.06 -26.33 -11.44
N LEU A 99 -18.97 -25.69 -10.73
CA LEU A 99 -19.85 -24.68 -11.28
C LEU A 99 -19.04 -23.40 -11.46
N VAL A 100 -19.13 -22.81 -12.63
CA VAL A 100 -18.27 -21.70 -13.06
C VAL A 100 -19.13 -20.48 -13.33
N PHE A 101 -18.72 -19.34 -12.78
CA PHE A 101 -19.33 -18.05 -12.99
C PHE A 101 -18.33 -17.09 -13.60
N ASP A 102 -18.74 -16.25 -14.49
CA ASP A 102 -17.92 -15.13 -14.95
C ASP A 102 -17.51 -14.26 -13.77
N ALA A 103 -16.24 -13.84 -13.72
CA ALA A 103 -15.72 -13.13 -12.57
C ALA A 103 -16.28 -11.71 -12.41
N ILE A 104 -16.76 -11.11 -13.49
CA ILE A 104 -17.23 -9.73 -13.55
C ILE A 104 -18.75 -9.71 -13.46
N SER A 105 -19.42 -10.30 -14.46
CA SER A 105 -20.89 -10.28 -14.57
C SER A 105 -21.60 -11.24 -13.64
N LYS A 106 -20.87 -12.16 -13.00
CA LYS A 106 -21.40 -13.26 -12.16
C LYS A 106 -22.36 -14.22 -12.89
N LYS A 107 -22.48 -14.10 -14.19
CA LYS A 107 -23.33 -15.00 -14.98
C LYS A 107 -22.78 -16.43 -14.92
N PRO A 108 -23.66 -17.44 -14.74
CA PRO A 108 -23.24 -18.84 -14.74
C PRO A 108 -22.79 -19.27 -16.15
N LEU A 109 -21.60 -19.85 -16.23
CA LEU A 109 -21.02 -20.41 -17.45
C LEU A 109 -21.19 -21.92 -17.54
N GLY A 110 -21.88 -22.51 -16.54
CA GLY A 110 -22.18 -23.94 -16.48
C GLY A 110 -21.15 -24.74 -15.69
N LYS A 111 -21.28 -26.07 -15.77
CA LYS A 111 -20.37 -27.01 -15.08
C LYS A 111 -19.17 -27.35 -15.95
N MET A 112 -17.97 -27.29 -15.36
CA MET A 112 -16.73 -27.65 -16.03
C MET A 112 -15.89 -28.61 -15.17
N LEU A 113 -15.06 -29.41 -15.82
CA LEU A 113 -14.06 -30.21 -15.11
C LEU A 113 -13.03 -29.29 -14.46
N ALA A 114 -12.73 -29.50 -13.19
CA ALA A 114 -11.77 -28.68 -12.43
C ALA A 114 -10.38 -28.59 -13.12
N LYS A 115 -9.94 -29.62 -13.87
CA LYS A 115 -8.69 -29.62 -14.62
C LYS A 115 -8.62 -28.57 -15.75
N LYS A 116 -9.78 -28.08 -16.26
CA LYS A 116 -9.85 -27.01 -17.27
C LYS A 116 -9.60 -25.61 -16.68
N LEU A 117 -9.63 -25.52 -15.36
CA LEU A 117 -9.48 -24.27 -14.61
C LEU A 117 -8.09 -24.20 -13.97
N ARG A 118 -7.63 -22.99 -13.70
CA ARG A 118 -6.44 -22.73 -12.91
C ARG A 118 -6.67 -21.60 -11.93
N GLN A 119 -6.43 -21.86 -10.65
CA GLN A 119 -6.51 -20.87 -9.60
C GLN A 119 -5.36 -19.87 -9.70
N ILE A 120 -5.66 -18.59 -9.51
CA ILE A 120 -4.67 -17.54 -9.36
C ILE A 120 -4.32 -17.44 -7.89
N LYS A 121 -3.02 -17.60 -7.58
CA LYS A 121 -2.51 -17.62 -6.21
C LYS A 121 -1.51 -16.48 -6.01
N PRO A 122 -1.99 -15.27 -5.69
CA PRO A 122 -1.11 -14.16 -5.41
C PRO A 122 -0.25 -14.46 -4.17
N ASN A 123 1.04 -14.15 -4.23
CA ASN A 123 1.94 -14.25 -3.08
C ASN A 123 1.61 -13.15 -2.04
N SER A 124 2.28 -13.16 -0.88
CA SER A 124 2.04 -12.20 0.19
C SER A 124 2.26 -10.75 -0.26
N GLY A 125 3.32 -10.46 -1.01
CA GLY A 125 3.61 -9.12 -1.50
C GLY A 125 2.56 -8.61 -2.50
N VAL A 126 2.07 -9.45 -3.42
CA VAL A 126 0.96 -9.08 -4.32
C VAL A 126 -0.32 -8.82 -3.53
N ARG A 127 -0.63 -9.64 -2.52
CA ARG A 127 -1.82 -9.43 -1.68
C ARG A 127 -1.74 -8.14 -0.86
N ALA A 128 -0.57 -7.78 -0.36
CA ALA A 128 -0.37 -6.53 0.34
C ALA A 128 -0.63 -5.33 -0.59
N LYS A 129 -0.07 -5.35 -1.80
CA LYS A 129 -0.30 -4.30 -2.81
C LYS A 129 -1.77 -4.19 -3.23
N ILE A 130 -2.46 -5.32 -3.45
CA ILE A 130 -3.90 -5.31 -3.72
C ILE A 130 -4.68 -4.71 -2.52
N ALA A 131 -4.31 -5.06 -1.29
CA ALA A 131 -4.96 -4.50 -0.11
C ALA A 131 -4.79 -2.97 -0.04
N SER A 132 -3.59 -2.47 -0.32
CA SER A 132 -3.31 -1.03 -0.39
C SER A 132 -4.15 -0.33 -1.47
N THR A 133 -4.22 -0.91 -2.68
CA THR A 133 -5.03 -0.39 -3.80
C THR A 133 -6.54 -0.34 -3.48
N LEU A 134 -7.03 -1.26 -2.64
CA LEU A 134 -8.44 -1.30 -2.23
C LEU A 134 -8.83 -0.21 -1.21
N VAL A 135 -7.88 0.34 -0.48
CA VAL A 135 -8.16 1.27 0.62
C VAL A 135 -9.03 2.47 0.23
N PRO A 136 -8.76 3.23 -0.84
CA PRO A 136 -9.59 4.37 -1.20
C PRO A 136 -11.06 3.99 -1.45
N VAL A 137 -11.28 2.85 -2.10
CA VAL A 137 -12.63 2.34 -2.40
C VAL A 137 -13.33 1.87 -1.12
N GLN A 138 -12.61 1.20 -0.23
CA GLN A 138 -13.14 0.76 1.06
C GLN A 138 -13.54 1.94 1.94
N LEU A 139 -12.72 3.00 1.99
CA LEU A 139 -13.02 4.21 2.77
C LEU A 139 -14.27 4.96 2.23
N ALA A 140 -14.52 4.90 0.94
CA ALA A 140 -15.68 5.52 0.30
C ALA A 140 -16.95 4.62 0.31
N SER A 141 -16.88 3.41 0.85
CA SER A 141 -17.99 2.46 0.83
C SER A 141 -19.18 2.96 1.68
N ARG A 142 -20.39 2.72 1.19
CA ARG A 142 -21.63 2.93 1.98
C ARG A 142 -21.75 1.97 3.16
N ASN A 143 -21.10 0.81 3.08
CA ASN A 143 -21.11 -0.20 4.12
C ASN A 143 -20.09 0.14 5.21
N LEU A 144 -20.58 0.41 6.42
CA LEU A 144 -19.77 0.75 7.59
C LEU A 144 -18.68 -0.31 7.88
N LYS A 145 -19.01 -1.60 7.78
CA LYS A 145 -18.06 -2.70 8.01
C LYS A 145 -16.88 -2.63 7.02
N VAL A 146 -17.15 -2.34 5.75
CA VAL A 146 -16.12 -2.23 4.71
C VAL A 146 -15.20 -1.03 5.01
N ARG A 147 -15.76 0.09 5.49
CA ARG A 147 -14.94 1.25 5.90
C ARG A 147 -14.04 0.90 7.09
N TYR A 148 -14.54 0.15 8.10
CA TYR A 148 -13.71 -0.36 9.21
C TYR A 148 -12.58 -1.26 8.72
N GLU A 149 -12.83 -2.13 7.76
CA GLU A 149 -11.82 -3.00 7.15
C GLU A 149 -10.72 -2.18 6.43
N GLY A 150 -11.12 -1.12 5.73
CA GLY A 150 -10.20 -0.16 5.10
C GLY A 150 -9.26 0.49 6.13
N VAL A 151 -9.83 1.03 7.22
CA VAL A 151 -9.04 1.63 8.30
C VAL A 151 -8.13 0.61 9.00
N ALA A 152 -8.61 -0.62 9.22
CA ALA A 152 -7.79 -1.68 9.78
C ALA A 152 -6.62 -2.08 8.86
N THR A 153 -6.75 -1.91 7.56
CA THR A 153 -5.66 -2.10 6.59
C THR A 153 -4.63 -0.96 6.72
N LEU A 154 -5.10 0.29 6.83
CA LEU A 154 -4.23 1.47 7.02
C LEU A 154 -3.41 1.39 8.30
N LEU A 155 -4.03 1.01 9.42
CA LEU A 155 -3.34 0.90 10.72
C LEU A 155 -2.21 -0.16 10.71
N ARG A 156 -2.23 -1.11 9.76
CA ARG A 156 -1.16 -2.11 9.59
C ARG A 156 -0.05 -1.65 8.66
N ASP A 157 -0.41 -0.92 7.60
CA ASP A 157 0.55 -0.52 6.56
C ASP A 157 -0.02 0.70 5.82
N ILE A 158 0.21 1.88 6.39
CA ILE A 158 -0.15 3.13 5.75
C ILE A 158 0.94 3.52 4.76
N GLN A 159 0.53 4.00 3.58
CA GLN A 159 1.43 4.49 2.53
C GLN A 159 1.15 5.98 2.29
N PRO A 160 2.12 6.77 1.77
CA PRO A 160 1.91 8.18 1.45
C PRO A 160 0.67 8.44 0.59
N SER A 161 0.41 7.55 -0.38
CA SER A 161 -0.75 7.63 -1.28
C SER A 161 -2.11 7.50 -0.59
N HIS A 162 -2.13 7.00 0.64
CA HIS A 162 -3.36 6.84 1.41
C HIS A 162 -3.77 8.11 2.19
N LEU A 163 -2.85 9.07 2.42
CA LEU A 163 -3.10 10.22 3.28
C LEU A 163 -4.24 11.09 2.74
N GLN A 164 -4.21 11.44 1.46
CA GLN A 164 -5.24 12.28 0.86
C GLN A 164 -6.63 11.60 0.82
N PRO A 165 -6.77 10.33 0.38
CA PRO A 165 -8.04 9.60 0.48
C PRO A 165 -8.57 9.50 1.91
N LEU A 166 -7.69 9.26 2.88
CA LEU A 166 -8.06 9.16 4.29
C LEU A 166 -8.56 10.50 4.84
N GLN A 167 -7.87 11.59 4.53
CA GLN A 167 -8.29 12.94 4.93
C GLN A 167 -9.67 13.30 4.35
N ASN A 168 -9.93 12.93 3.10
CA ASN A 168 -11.23 13.13 2.47
C ASN A 168 -12.32 12.31 3.18
N ALA A 169 -12.04 11.05 3.51
CA ALA A 169 -12.97 10.18 4.23
C ALA A 169 -13.28 10.72 5.63
N ILE A 170 -12.30 11.22 6.38
CA ILE A 170 -12.49 11.85 7.71
C ILE A 170 -13.50 13.01 7.66
N ARG A 171 -13.47 13.83 6.59
CA ARG A 171 -14.37 14.98 6.48
C ARG A 171 -15.83 14.59 6.40
N ILE A 172 -16.13 13.46 5.74
CA ILE A 172 -17.51 13.03 5.45
C ILE A 172 -17.99 11.89 6.36
N GLU A 173 -17.10 11.30 7.19
CA GLU A 173 -17.47 10.18 8.07
C GLU A 173 -18.42 10.66 9.17
N SER A 174 -19.55 9.97 9.29
CA SER A 174 -20.61 10.22 10.25
C SER A 174 -20.51 9.35 11.52
N ASP A 175 -19.92 8.14 11.40
CA ASP A 175 -19.68 7.29 12.56
C ASP A 175 -18.50 7.83 13.37
N GLN A 176 -18.77 8.27 14.59
CA GLN A 176 -17.78 8.96 15.41
C GLN A 176 -16.60 8.06 15.82
N SER A 177 -16.88 6.78 16.08
CA SER A 177 -15.85 5.81 16.46
C SER A 177 -14.93 5.52 15.29
N LEU A 178 -15.48 5.35 14.11
CA LEU A 178 -14.70 5.15 12.88
C LEU A 178 -13.89 6.39 12.53
N LYS A 179 -14.51 7.58 12.64
CA LYS A 179 -13.83 8.86 12.41
C LYS A 179 -12.60 9.05 13.30
N GLN A 180 -12.70 8.71 14.59
CA GLN A 180 -11.57 8.75 15.51
C GLN A 180 -10.46 7.78 15.09
N ARG A 181 -10.81 6.57 14.65
CA ARG A 181 -9.82 5.61 14.14
C ARG A 181 -9.17 6.06 12.85
N MET A 182 -9.93 6.70 11.95
CA MET A 182 -9.38 7.32 10.74
C MET A 182 -8.40 8.45 11.07
N GLN A 183 -8.76 9.32 12.03
CA GLN A 183 -7.87 10.39 12.49
C GLN A 183 -6.58 9.83 13.11
N GLN A 184 -6.69 8.79 13.91
CA GLN A 184 -5.51 8.11 14.47
C GLN A 184 -4.61 7.53 13.36
N ALA A 185 -5.19 6.85 12.37
CA ALA A 185 -4.44 6.34 11.23
C ALA A 185 -3.77 7.47 10.43
N TYR A 186 -4.46 8.60 10.24
CA TYR A 186 -3.91 9.77 9.57
C TYR A 186 -2.69 10.34 10.32
N VAL A 187 -2.80 10.52 11.63
CA VAL A 187 -1.70 10.99 12.49
C VAL A 187 -0.48 10.05 12.35
N PHE A 188 -0.69 8.74 12.39
CA PHE A 188 0.42 7.78 12.20
C PHE A 188 1.04 7.89 10.81
N GLY A 189 0.22 8.12 9.79
CA GLY A 189 0.69 8.31 8.43
C GLY A 189 1.52 9.58 8.25
N VAL A 190 1.11 10.70 8.84
CA VAL A 190 1.88 11.95 8.86
C VAL A 190 3.22 11.75 9.55
N ILE A 191 3.24 11.14 10.75
CA ILE A 191 4.50 10.85 11.46
C ILE A 191 5.46 9.99 10.63
N ALA A 192 4.94 9.06 9.85
CA ALA A 192 5.76 8.11 9.10
C ALA A 192 6.25 8.64 7.75
N HIS A 193 5.53 9.59 7.12
CA HIS A 193 5.71 9.89 5.71
C HIS A 193 5.65 11.36 5.34
N ASP A 194 5.28 12.26 6.24
CA ASP A 194 5.27 13.69 5.94
C ASP A 194 6.68 14.27 6.03
N ASP A 195 7.02 15.14 5.09
CA ASP A 195 8.33 15.79 5.03
C ASP A 195 8.33 17.16 5.73
N ASP A 196 7.14 17.70 6.10
CA ASP A 196 7.04 18.96 6.84
C ASP A 196 7.23 18.74 8.35
N PRO A 197 8.34 19.23 8.94
CA PRO A 197 8.61 19.05 10.36
C PRO A 197 7.51 19.62 11.27
N ASN A 198 6.81 20.68 10.87
CA ASN A 198 5.75 21.30 11.67
C ASN A 198 4.50 20.40 11.72
N GLU A 199 4.15 19.77 10.58
CA GLU A 199 3.04 18.81 10.52
C GLU A 199 3.38 17.56 11.34
N VAL A 200 4.61 17.06 11.23
CA VAL A 200 5.08 15.92 12.02
C VAL A 200 5.08 16.26 13.52
N GLU A 201 5.56 17.42 13.94
CA GLU A 201 5.53 17.87 15.33
C GLU A 201 4.10 17.94 15.85
N THR A 202 3.20 18.57 15.09
CA THR A 202 1.77 18.66 15.43
C THR A 202 1.15 17.28 15.60
N ALA A 203 1.46 16.36 14.71
CA ALA A 203 1.01 14.97 14.77
C ALA A 203 1.53 14.26 16.02
N ILE A 204 2.82 14.41 16.36
CA ILE A 204 3.42 13.85 17.59
C ILE A 204 2.74 14.44 18.84
N LEU A 205 2.55 15.73 18.89
CA LEU A 205 1.90 16.40 20.03
C LEU A 205 0.45 15.95 20.21
N SER A 206 -0.26 15.62 19.13
CA SER A 206 -1.63 15.09 19.19
C SER A 206 -1.71 13.70 19.86
N LEU A 207 -0.61 12.96 19.88
CA LEU A 207 -0.49 11.67 20.59
C LEU A 207 -0.15 11.81 22.06
N ARG A 208 -0.04 13.02 22.58
CA ARG A 208 0.23 13.26 24.01
C ARG A 208 -0.82 12.54 24.85
N ASN A 209 -0.38 11.72 25.79
CA ASN A 209 -1.21 10.86 26.64
C ASN A 209 -1.85 9.64 25.94
N ASN A 210 -1.55 9.39 24.67
CA ASN A 210 -1.96 8.16 24.02
C ASN A 210 -0.93 7.05 24.31
N LEU A 211 -1.29 6.14 25.22
CA LEU A 211 -0.44 5.03 25.65
C LEU A 211 -0.69 3.74 24.85
N SER A 212 -1.44 3.81 23.74
CA SER A 212 -1.73 2.63 22.93
C SER A 212 -0.45 2.02 22.33
N LEU A 213 -0.52 0.73 22.04
CA LEU A 213 0.59 0.01 21.41
C LEU A 213 0.89 0.59 20.02
N GLU A 214 -0.14 0.99 19.30
CA GLU A 214 -0.05 1.59 17.97
C GLU A 214 0.67 2.94 18.00
N ALA A 215 0.35 3.80 18.99
CA ALA A 215 1.04 5.08 19.16
C ALA A 215 2.53 4.88 19.47
N ARG A 216 2.86 3.91 20.34
CA ARG A 216 4.26 3.55 20.62
C ARG A 216 4.96 3.04 19.36
N ALA A 217 4.31 2.18 18.59
CA ALA A 217 4.88 1.66 17.36
C ALA A 217 5.15 2.76 16.32
N ALA A 218 4.28 3.78 16.23
CA ALA A 218 4.47 4.93 15.35
C ALA A 218 5.63 5.84 15.80
N LEU A 219 5.83 6.01 17.10
CA LEU A 219 6.86 6.90 17.65
C LEU A 219 8.24 6.24 17.78
N ASN A 220 8.31 4.92 18.01
CA ASN A 220 9.58 4.21 18.18
C ASN A 220 10.61 4.43 17.07
N PRO A 221 10.24 4.48 15.77
CA PRO A 221 11.21 4.76 14.71
C PRO A 221 11.89 6.12 14.83
N LEU A 222 11.21 7.12 15.42
CA LEU A 222 11.76 8.47 15.63
C LEU A 222 12.81 8.51 16.74
N LEU A 223 12.76 7.56 17.68
CA LEU A 223 13.71 7.45 18.77
C LEU A 223 14.96 6.65 18.40
N ARG A 224 14.99 6.08 17.19
CA ARG A 224 16.16 5.33 16.75
C ARG A 224 17.34 6.28 16.52
N THR A 225 18.38 6.11 17.29
CA THR A 225 19.68 6.78 17.05
C THR A 225 20.25 6.27 15.73
N LYS A 226 20.47 7.15 14.79
CA LYS A 226 21.20 6.82 13.57
C LYS A 226 22.66 7.15 13.77
N THR A 227 23.50 6.12 13.87
CA THR A 227 24.94 6.29 13.91
C THR A 227 25.45 6.45 12.47
N ASP A 228 26.21 7.52 12.21
CA ASP A 228 26.78 7.82 10.90
C ASP A 228 28.21 8.40 11.05
N ALA A 229 28.98 8.42 9.98
CA ALA A 229 30.30 9.03 9.92
C ALA A 229 30.37 10.01 8.75
N GLY A 230 30.97 11.17 8.96
CA GLY A 230 31.10 12.20 7.96
C GLY A 230 32.09 13.30 8.37
N LYS A 231 32.43 14.20 7.44
CA LYS A 231 33.31 15.36 7.72
C LYS A 231 32.58 16.52 8.39
N ASN A 232 31.31 16.72 8.01
CA ASN A 232 30.46 17.77 8.54
C ASN A 232 29.33 17.10 9.37
N LEU A 233 29.51 17.14 10.67
CA LEU A 233 28.51 16.58 11.61
C LEU A 233 27.62 17.72 12.11
N PRO A 234 26.33 17.47 12.38
CA PRO A 234 25.45 18.45 12.98
C PRO A 234 26.01 18.94 14.33
N PRO A 235 25.88 20.23 14.67
CA PRO A 235 26.44 20.78 15.90
C PRO A 235 25.92 20.13 17.18
N ASP A 236 24.70 19.58 17.15
CA ASP A 236 24.03 18.95 18.28
C ASP A 236 24.19 17.42 18.31
N ALA A 237 24.97 16.83 17.37
CA ALA A 237 25.19 15.41 17.33
C ALA A 237 26.19 14.96 18.42
N ASN A 238 25.90 13.83 19.05
CA ASN A 238 26.89 13.16 19.90
C ASN A 238 27.96 12.54 19.00
N VAL A 239 29.17 13.14 18.99
CA VAL A 239 30.22 12.79 18.04
C VAL A 239 31.46 12.25 18.73
N ALA A 240 32.05 11.19 18.15
CA ALA A 240 33.38 10.72 18.47
C ALA A 240 34.33 11.11 17.33
N TRP A 241 35.47 11.75 17.67
CA TRP A 241 36.47 12.14 16.70
C TRP A 241 37.48 11.02 16.50
N ILE A 242 37.77 10.64 15.26
CA ILE A 242 38.90 9.76 14.95
C ILE A 242 40.15 10.63 14.89
N ILE A 243 40.90 10.65 15.98
CA ILE A 243 42.10 11.51 16.10
C ILE A 243 43.32 10.90 15.41
N THR A 244 43.43 9.57 15.34
CA THR A 244 44.57 8.89 14.70
C THR A 244 44.14 7.54 14.17
N ILE A 245 44.32 7.34 12.84
CA ILE A 245 44.27 6.01 12.24
C ILE A 245 45.69 5.46 12.34
N ARG A 246 46.01 4.68 13.39
CA ARG A 246 47.20 3.85 13.40
C ARG A 246 46.90 2.65 12.51
N ASN A 247 47.74 2.42 11.50
CA ASN A 247 47.78 1.17 10.77
C ASN A 247 48.18 0.06 11.73
N SER A 248 47.22 -0.48 12.44
CA SER A 248 47.45 -1.69 13.25
C SER A 248 47.24 -2.89 12.33
N SER A 249 48.34 -3.37 11.79
CA SER A 249 48.51 -4.65 11.13
C SER A 249 48.26 -5.87 12.06
N ASP A 250 47.72 -5.67 13.22
CA ASP A 250 47.58 -6.70 14.25
C ASP A 250 46.14 -7.05 14.61
N ASN A 251 45.28 -7.35 13.63
CA ASN A 251 44.12 -8.23 13.83
C ASN A 251 43.51 -8.70 12.51
N VAL A 252 44.17 -9.61 11.85
CA VAL A 252 43.75 -10.20 10.56
C VAL A 252 42.90 -11.44 10.74
N ASN A 253 41.95 -11.50 11.66
CA ASN A 253 41.08 -12.66 11.80
C ASN A 253 39.58 -12.35 11.84
N ALA A 254 39.15 -11.18 11.38
CA ALA A 254 37.74 -10.95 11.12
C ALA A 254 37.40 -11.32 9.66
N LYS A 255 36.64 -12.40 9.47
CA LYS A 255 36.08 -12.78 8.16
C LYS A 255 35.31 -11.59 7.58
N PRO A 256 35.58 -11.14 6.35
CA PRO A 256 34.83 -10.06 5.74
C PRO A 256 33.38 -10.49 5.54
N THR A 257 32.48 -9.88 6.28
CA THR A 257 31.05 -9.97 6.02
C THR A 257 30.73 -9.25 4.72
N LYS A 258 30.05 -9.91 3.78
CA LYS A 258 29.59 -9.32 2.52
C LYS A 258 28.53 -8.26 2.80
N GLY A 259 28.89 -7.00 2.79
CA GLY A 259 28.00 -5.83 2.92
C GLY A 259 28.52 -4.82 3.93
N PRO A 260 28.02 -3.55 3.90
CA PRO A 260 28.28 -2.63 4.98
C PRO A 260 27.66 -3.19 6.28
N PRO A 261 28.32 -3.00 7.44
CA PRO A 261 27.78 -3.46 8.70
C PRO A 261 26.39 -2.83 8.91
N GLU A 262 25.38 -3.65 9.15
CA GLU A 262 24.10 -3.18 9.69
C GLU A 262 24.34 -2.89 11.18
N ILE A 263 24.53 -1.60 11.48
CA ILE A 263 24.71 -1.16 12.86
C ILE A 263 23.33 -1.15 13.51
N GLY A 264 23.13 -2.00 14.50
CA GLY A 264 21.89 -2.03 15.29
C GLY A 264 21.72 -0.74 16.11
N PRO A 265 20.49 -0.44 16.57
CA PRO A 265 20.18 0.81 17.28
C PRO A 265 20.92 1.00 18.60
N ASN A 266 21.57 -0.03 19.12
CA ASN A 266 22.36 -0.02 20.37
C ASN A 266 23.83 -0.42 20.16
N ASP A 267 24.27 -0.58 18.90
CA ASP A 267 25.67 -0.96 18.63
C ASP A 267 26.56 0.27 18.65
N GLU A 268 27.65 0.19 19.35
CA GLU A 268 28.71 1.21 19.32
C GLU A 268 29.43 1.15 17.97
N LEU A 269 29.54 2.31 17.30
CA LEU A 269 30.29 2.43 16.06
C LEU A 269 31.77 2.17 16.31
N THR A 270 32.30 1.07 15.80
CA THR A 270 33.73 0.82 15.86
C THR A 270 34.50 1.72 14.89
N ILE A 271 35.79 1.93 15.14
CA ILE A 271 36.68 2.70 14.21
C ILE A 271 36.66 2.07 12.82
N THR A 272 36.66 0.74 12.74
CA THR A 272 36.60 0.00 11.46
C THR A 272 35.31 0.26 10.71
N ASP A 273 34.18 0.31 11.40
CA ASP A 273 32.86 0.53 10.80
C ASP A 273 32.72 1.99 10.36
N ALA A 274 33.20 2.94 11.17
CA ALA A 274 33.26 4.35 10.79
C ALA A 274 34.09 4.55 9.52
N TYR A 275 35.24 3.86 9.42
CA TYR A 275 36.11 3.94 8.24
C TYR A 275 35.44 3.37 7.00
N LYS A 276 34.74 2.21 7.08
CA LYS A 276 33.96 1.64 5.97
C LYS A 276 32.83 2.56 5.50
N ILE A 277 32.18 3.26 6.43
CA ILE A 277 31.15 4.25 6.07
C ILE A 277 31.77 5.42 5.31
N LEU A 278 32.88 5.94 5.78
CA LEU A 278 33.63 7.05 5.15
C LEU A 278 34.15 6.66 3.76
N GLU A 279 34.70 5.44 3.60
CA GLU A 279 35.10 4.86 2.32
C GLU A 279 33.92 4.79 1.34
N LYS A 280 32.79 4.25 1.79
CA LYS A 280 31.57 4.18 0.97
C LYS A 280 31.06 5.55 0.53
N LYS A 281 31.26 6.58 1.34
CA LYS A 281 30.92 7.98 1.04
C LYS A 281 31.99 8.69 0.18
N GLY A 282 33.09 8.02 -0.16
CA GLY A 282 34.19 8.60 -0.92
C GLY A 282 34.95 9.71 -0.16
N LEU A 283 34.90 9.69 1.17
CA LEU A 283 35.52 10.69 2.04
C LEU A 283 36.96 10.31 2.49
N VAL A 284 37.32 9.05 2.33
CA VAL A 284 38.65 8.48 2.57
C VAL A 284 38.99 7.48 1.47
N ASP A 285 40.26 7.27 1.22
CA ASP A 285 40.76 6.33 0.21
C ASP A 285 40.52 4.88 0.68
N LYS A 286 40.40 4.01 -0.31
CA LYS A 286 40.23 2.58 -0.07
C LYS A 286 41.46 2.00 0.59
N ILE A 287 41.34 1.34 1.73
CA ILE A 287 42.43 0.59 2.34
C ILE A 287 42.71 -0.62 1.44
N THR A 288 43.86 -0.67 0.81
CA THR A 288 44.37 -1.82 0.05
C THR A 288 44.94 -2.87 1.00
#